data_7bc119343f9d1d405fbf1d2364b9d8f0
#
_entry.id   7bc119343f9d1d405fbf1d2364b9d8f0
#
_cell.length_a   1.000
_cell.length_b   1.000
_cell.length_c   1.000
_cell.angle_alpha   90.00
_cell.angle_beta   90.00
_cell.angle_gamma   90.00
#
_symmetry.space_group_name_H-M   'P 1'
#
loop_
_entity.id
_entity.type
_entity.pdbx_description
1 polymer ?
#
loop_
_entity_poly.entity_id
_entity_poly.type
_entity_poly.pdbx_seq_one_letter_code
_entity_poly.pdbx_strand_id
1 'polypeptide(L)'
;MKPILWSPEKALVLRADLARHGVGFEECLVAIEEGRVLADIPNPSPQFKHQRMFVLNINDYAYVVPYIDSDDNIFLKTVFPSRKHTALYLRD
;
A
#
# COMPACT_ATOMS: atom_id res chain seq x y z
N MET A 1 7.41 6.09 -15.02
CA MET A 1 6.36 5.56 -14.13
C MET A 1 5.16 6.49 -14.16
N LYS A 2 3.96 5.94 -14.11
CA LYS A 2 2.74 6.74 -14.01
C LYS A 2 2.68 7.46 -12.67
N PRO A 3 2.06 8.64 -12.61
CA PRO A 3 1.90 9.33 -11.32
C PRO A 3 1.09 8.50 -10.34
N ILE A 4 1.46 8.61 -9.08
CA ILE A 4 0.80 7.93 -7.98
C ILE A 4 -0.05 8.95 -7.24
N LEU A 5 -1.35 8.68 -7.17
CA LEU A 5 -2.33 9.62 -6.61
C LEU A 5 -3.08 8.94 -5.47
N TRP A 6 -3.70 9.76 -4.63
CA TRP A 6 -4.59 9.30 -3.57
C TRP A 6 -5.55 10.42 -3.18
N SER A 7 -6.59 10.05 -2.44
CA SER A 7 -7.55 11.02 -1.92
C SER A 7 -6.94 11.78 -0.74
N PRO A 8 -6.90 13.12 -0.77
CA PRO A 8 -6.43 13.90 0.38
C PRO A 8 -7.27 13.67 1.63
N GLU A 9 -8.57 13.45 1.47
CA GLU A 9 -9.46 13.18 2.60
C GLU A 9 -9.11 11.86 3.26
N LYS A 10 -8.84 10.82 2.46
CA LYS A 10 -8.43 9.52 2.98
C LYS A 10 -7.07 9.62 3.67
N ALA A 11 -6.18 10.44 3.14
CA ALA A 11 -4.87 10.65 3.75
C ALA A 11 -5.01 11.19 5.19
N LEU A 12 -5.95 12.11 5.41
CA LEU A 12 -6.19 12.65 6.74
C LEU A 12 -6.74 11.58 7.69
N VAL A 13 -7.65 10.74 7.21
CA VAL A 13 -8.19 9.64 8.00
C VAL A 13 -7.08 8.67 8.42
N LEU A 14 -6.22 8.30 7.49
CA LEU A 14 -5.11 7.38 7.77
C LEU A 14 -4.14 7.96 8.79
N ARG A 15 -3.85 9.25 8.67
CA ARG A 15 -2.90 9.92 9.56
C ARG A 15 -3.39 9.94 11.01
N ALA A 16 -4.70 10.00 11.21
CA ALA A 16 -5.32 10.00 12.52
C ALA A 16 -5.45 8.60 13.12
N ASP A 17 -5.22 7.55 12.34
CA ASP A 17 -5.41 6.17 12.78
C ASP A 17 -4.11 5.62 13.38
N LEU A 18 -4.10 5.50 14.70
CA LEU A 18 -2.92 5.04 15.44
C LEU A 18 -2.55 3.59 15.13
N ALA A 19 -3.50 2.78 14.66
CA ALA A 19 -3.23 1.38 14.32
C ALA A 19 -2.29 1.25 13.11
N ARG A 20 -2.09 2.32 12.34
CA ARG A 20 -1.18 2.33 11.20
C ARG A 20 0.21 2.86 11.54
N HIS A 21 0.50 3.10 12.80
CA HIS A 21 1.83 3.49 13.28
C HIS A 21 2.42 4.70 12.54
N GLY A 22 1.56 5.64 12.14
CA GLY A 22 1.99 6.82 11.42
C GLY A 22 2.26 6.60 9.94
N VAL A 23 2.01 5.41 9.41
CA VAL A 23 2.24 5.12 8.00
C VAL A 23 1.03 5.56 7.18
N GLY A 24 1.26 6.47 6.26
CA GLY A 24 0.24 6.96 5.32
C GLY A 24 0.71 6.82 3.89
N PHE A 25 0.02 7.52 2.98
CA PHE A 25 0.33 7.40 1.56
C PHE A 25 1.71 7.94 1.20
N GLU A 26 2.18 8.98 1.90
CA GLU A 26 3.51 9.54 1.63
C GLU A 26 4.60 8.51 1.86
N GLU A 27 4.50 7.75 2.95
CA GLU A 27 5.45 6.69 3.25
C GLU A 27 5.38 5.58 2.21
N CYS A 28 4.18 5.29 1.70
CA CYS A 28 4.01 4.31 0.62
C CYS A 28 4.69 4.80 -0.66
N LEU A 29 4.53 6.07 -1.01
CA LEU A 29 5.15 6.64 -2.20
C LEU A 29 6.67 6.51 -2.12
N VAL A 30 7.25 6.86 -0.99
CA VAL A 30 8.70 6.76 -0.78
C VAL A 30 9.15 5.30 -0.93
N ALA A 31 8.43 4.36 -0.33
CA ALA A 31 8.78 2.96 -0.42
C ALA A 31 8.76 2.45 -1.86
N ILE A 32 7.75 2.87 -2.64
CA ILE A 32 7.64 2.49 -4.04
C ILE A 32 8.80 3.07 -4.85
N GLU A 33 9.11 4.35 -4.63
CA GLU A 33 10.19 5.03 -5.35
C GLU A 33 11.56 4.45 -5.02
N GLU A 34 11.74 3.96 -3.79
CA GLU A 34 13.00 3.36 -3.36
C GLU A 34 13.09 1.87 -3.71
N GLY A 35 12.07 1.32 -4.35
CA GLY A 35 12.10 -0.07 -4.76
C GLY A 35 11.83 -1.06 -3.63
N ARG A 36 11.23 -0.61 -2.52
CA ARG A 36 10.93 -1.50 -1.40
C ARG A 36 9.58 -2.19 -1.59
N VAL A 37 9.32 -2.66 -2.81
CA VAL A 37 8.12 -3.39 -3.17
C VAL A 37 8.40 -4.88 -3.02
N LEU A 38 7.77 -5.51 -2.04
CA LEU A 38 7.93 -6.94 -1.77
C LEU A 38 7.09 -7.78 -2.75
N ALA A 39 5.94 -7.26 -3.13
CA ALA A 39 5.05 -7.93 -4.07
C ALA A 39 4.06 -6.93 -4.68
N ASP A 40 3.56 -7.28 -5.86
CA ASP A 40 2.50 -6.56 -6.55
C ASP A 40 1.56 -7.64 -7.08
N ILE A 41 0.43 -7.84 -6.40
CA ILE A 41 -0.43 -9.00 -6.60
C ILE A 41 -1.89 -8.56 -6.78
N PRO A 42 -2.75 -9.40 -7.39
CA PRO A 42 -4.18 -9.10 -7.44
C PRO A 42 -4.78 -9.06 -6.05
N ASN A 43 -5.78 -8.19 -5.87
CA ASN A 43 -6.54 -8.18 -4.62
C ASN A 43 -7.37 -9.47 -4.53
N PRO A 44 -7.22 -10.27 -3.47
CA PRO A 44 -7.92 -11.55 -3.39
C PRO A 44 -9.41 -11.42 -3.07
N SER A 45 -9.88 -10.23 -2.68
CA SER A 45 -11.28 -10.04 -2.33
C SER A 45 -12.13 -10.01 -3.60
N PRO A 46 -13.22 -10.83 -3.70
CA PRO A 46 -14.10 -10.78 -4.85
C PRO A 46 -14.75 -9.40 -5.06
N GLN A 47 -14.93 -8.64 -4.00
CA GLN A 47 -15.50 -7.29 -4.07
C GLN A 47 -14.58 -6.30 -4.77
N PHE A 48 -13.28 -6.59 -4.78
CA PHE A 48 -12.27 -5.67 -5.30
C PHE A 48 -11.42 -6.32 -6.38
N LYS A 49 -12.04 -7.16 -7.21
CA LYS A 49 -11.30 -7.92 -8.23
C LYS A 49 -10.61 -7.06 -9.29
N HIS A 50 -10.99 -5.78 -9.38
CA HIS A 50 -10.34 -4.83 -10.29
C HIS A 50 -9.15 -4.12 -9.65
N GLN A 51 -8.92 -4.35 -8.37
CA GLN A 51 -7.81 -3.75 -7.67
C GLN A 51 -6.63 -4.71 -7.60
N ARG A 52 -5.46 -4.12 -7.54
CA ARG A 52 -4.24 -4.84 -7.21
C ARG A 52 -3.77 -4.38 -5.84
N MET A 53 -2.73 -5.01 -5.32
CA MET A 53 -2.15 -4.63 -4.05
C MET A 53 -0.63 -4.58 -4.18
N PHE A 54 -0.02 -3.48 -3.73
CA PHE A 54 1.39 -3.50 -3.38
C PHE A 54 1.54 -4.07 -1.99
N VAL A 55 2.60 -4.85 -1.78
CA VAL A 55 3.07 -5.18 -0.44
C VAL A 55 4.41 -4.49 -0.30
N LEU A 56 4.50 -3.55 0.63
CA LEU A 56 5.66 -2.67 0.79
C LEU A 56 6.38 -2.95 2.10
N ASN A 57 7.71 -2.87 2.06
CA ASN A 57 8.51 -2.90 3.28
C ASN A 57 8.67 -1.48 3.80
N ILE A 58 8.04 -1.18 4.94
CA ILE A 58 8.15 0.10 5.62
C ILE A 58 8.53 -0.20 7.07
N ASN A 59 9.71 0.23 7.49
CA ASN A 59 10.24 0.00 8.85
C ASN A 59 10.30 -1.50 9.18
N ASP A 60 10.72 -2.32 8.23
CA ASP A 60 10.87 -3.78 8.38
C ASP A 60 9.55 -4.49 8.69
N TYR A 61 8.45 -3.89 8.26
CA TYR A 61 7.13 -4.47 8.38
C TYR A 61 6.40 -4.38 7.05
N ALA A 62 5.58 -5.39 6.72
CA ALA A 62 4.84 -5.40 5.46
C ALA A 62 3.56 -4.58 5.59
N TYR A 63 3.38 -3.63 4.67
CA TYR A 63 2.16 -2.85 4.55
C TYR A 63 1.52 -3.15 3.21
N VAL A 64 0.20 -3.40 3.24
CA VAL A 64 -0.58 -3.72 2.05
C VAL A 64 -1.29 -2.46 1.59
N VAL A 65 -1.16 -2.16 0.29
CA VAL A 65 -1.70 -0.95 -0.31
C VAL A 65 -2.54 -1.32 -1.53
N PRO A 66 -3.84 -1.53 -1.36
CA PRO A 66 -4.71 -1.73 -2.52
C PRO A 66 -4.71 -0.49 -3.42
N TYR A 67 -4.67 -0.72 -4.73
CA TYR A 67 -4.64 0.38 -5.68
C TYR A 67 -5.39 0.02 -6.96
N ILE A 68 -5.74 1.05 -7.72
CA ILE A 68 -6.34 0.92 -9.04
C ILE A 68 -5.31 1.38 -10.05
N ASP A 69 -5.01 0.52 -11.02
CA ASP A 69 -4.09 0.83 -12.11
C ASP A 69 -4.91 1.25 -13.32
N SER A 70 -4.71 2.48 -13.77
CA SER A 70 -5.34 2.98 -14.98
C SER A 70 -4.28 3.44 -15.97
N ASP A 71 -4.71 3.83 -17.17
CA ASP A 71 -3.76 4.27 -18.20
C ASP A 71 -2.95 5.49 -17.76
N ASP A 72 -3.56 6.36 -16.98
CA ASP A 72 -2.98 7.66 -16.63
C ASP A 72 -2.30 7.71 -15.27
N ASN A 73 -2.69 6.82 -14.34
CA ASN A 73 -2.17 6.90 -13.00
C ASN A 73 -2.35 5.60 -12.22
N ILE A 74 -1.71 5.56 -11.06
CA ILE A 74 -1.91 4.52 -10.04
C ILE A 74 -2.58 5.22 -8.87
N PHE A 75 -3.79 4.78 -8.50
CA PHE A 75 -4.55 5.41 -7.43
C PHE A 75 -4.57 4.53 -6.19
N LEU A 76 -3.90 4.97 -5.14
CA LEU A 76 -3.82 4.24 -3.88
C LEU A 76 -5.13 4.41 -3.10
N LYS A 77 -5.71 3.29 -2.67
CA LYS A 77 -7.03 3.30 -2.01
C LYS A 77 -6.93 3.40 -0.49
N THR A 78 -6.00 2.65 0.09
CA THR A 78 -5.77 2.66 1.53
C THR A 78 -4.40 2.03 1.81
N VAL A 79 -4.02 1.95 3.08
CA VAL A 79 -2.82 1.25 3.52
C VAL A 79 -3.09 0.65 4.88
N PHE A 80 -2.60 -0.57 5.10
CA PHE A 80 -2.72 -1.20 6.42
C PHE A 80 -1.57 -2.17 6.66
N PRO A 81 -1.14 -2.32 7.93
CA PRO A 81 -0.10 -3.28 8.27
C PRO A 81 -0.63 -4.70 8.13
N SER A 82 0.23 -5.62 7.75
CA SER A 82 -0.15 -7.01 7.56
C SER A 82 0.86 -7.95 8.22
N ARG A 83 0.43 -8.60 9.30
CA ARG A 83 1.25 -9.60 9.97
C ARG A 83 1.49 -10.80 9.06
N LYS A 84 0.46 -11.20 8.32
CA LYS A 84 0.56 -12.33 7.38
C LYS A 84 1.65 -12.09 6.34
N HIS A 85 1.62 -10.93 5.70
CA HIS A 85 2.57 -10.62 4.65
C HIS A 85 3.98 -10.35 5.21
N THR A 86 4.07 -9.83 6.42
CA THR A 86 5.36 -9.69 7.08
C THR A 86 6.00 -11.05 7.31
N ALA A 87 5.22 -12.02 7.78
CA ALA A 87 5.72 -13.37 7.98
C ALA A 87 6.12 -14.03 6.64
N LEU A 88 5.36 -13.75 5.58
CA LEU A 88 5.60 -14.36 4.29
C LEU A 88 6.84 -13.79 3.58
N TYR A 89 7.07 -12.49 3.66
CA TYR A 89 8.10 -11.82 2.85
C TYR A 89 9.31 -11.32 3.64
N LEU A 90 9.19 -11.07 4.92
CA LEU A 90 10.26 -10.44 5.72
C LEU A 90 10.83 -11.35 6.81
N ARG A 91 10.28 -12.53 7.00
CA ARG A 91 10.82 -13.49 7.97
C ARG A 91 11.66 -14.53 7.27
N ASP A 92 12.75 -14.85 7.92
CA ASP A 92 13.64 -15.91 7.47
C ASP A 92 13.08 -17.29 7.75
#